data_df110b49942657ada03daa3b8f5e0ba5
#
_entry.id   df110b49942657ada03daa3b8f5e0ba5
#
_cell.length_a   1.000
_cell.length_b   1.000
_cell.length_c   1.000
_cell.angle_alpha   90.00
_cell.angle_beta   90.00
_cell.angle_gamma   90.00
#
_symmetry.space_group_name_H-M   'P 1'
#
loop_
_entity.id
_entity.type
_entity.pdbx_description
1 polymer ?
#
loop_
_entity_poly.entity_id
_entity_poly.type
_entity_poly.pdbx_seq_one_letter_code
_entity_poly.pdbx_strand_id
1 'polypeptide(L)'
;MSSQKTIESTTPNLPTPYYLIDEQAIVNNLTIIKRICDLSGAKALLALKCFATWGVFDAMKPYLHGTTSSSLNEVRLGAEKFGGETHAYSVAYAEHEIYDVVSHADKFVFNCFSQLNVFRHVADDKGIAIGLRVNPITS
;
A
#
# COMPACT_ATOMS: atom_id res chain seq x y z
N MET A 1 -24.09 17.90 4.08
CA MET A 1 -24.01 19.19 3.35
C MET A 1 -23.16 20.26 4.04
N SER A 2 -22.52 19.98 5.19
CA SER A 2 -21.70 20.96 5.94
C SER A 2 -20.23 21.03 5.51
N SER A 3 -19.65 19.93 5.00
CA SER A 3 -18.22 19.87 4.69
C SER A 3 -17.77 20.66 3.45
N GLN A 4 -18.62 20.79 2.44
CA GLN A 4 -18.25 21.53 1.21
C GLN A 4 -18.08 23.04 1.43
N LYS A 5 -18.89 23.64 2.30
CA LYS A 5 -18.80 25.09 2.58
C LYS A 5 -17.52 25.52 3.31
N THR A 6 -16.92 24.64 4.09
CA THR A 6 -15.69 24.97 4.85
C THR A 6 -14.44 24.92 3.96
N ILE A 7 -14.44 24.09 2.93
CA ILE A 7 -13.31 23.96 1.99
C ILE A 7 -13.17 25.21 1.11
N GLU A 8 -14.27 25.75 0.61
CA GLU A 8 -14.26 26.94 -0.25
C GLU A 8 -13.74 28.22 0.45
N SER A 9 -13.85 28.31 1.77
CA SER A 9 -13.41 29.47 2.55
C SER A 9 -11.93 29.48 2.93
N THR A 10 -11.25 28.34 2.79
CA THR A 10 -9.84 28.15 3.20
C THR A 10 -8.89 27.83 2.04
N THR A 11 -9.40 27.61 0.82
CA THR A 11 -8.53 27.34 -0.33
C THR A 11 -7.79 28.61 -0.75
N PRO A 12 -6.46 28.62 -0.74
CA PRO A 12 -5.70 29.73 -1.29
C PRO A 12 -6.02 29.88 -2.79
N ASN A 13 -5.87 31.10 -3.32
CA ASN A 13 -6.08 31.38 -4.73
C ASN A 13 -4.94 30.75 -5.57
N LEU A 14 -5.02 29.43 -5.72
CA LEU A 14 -4.03 28.61 -6.44
C LEU A 14 -4.42 28.49 -7.91
N PRO A 15 -3.45 28.50 -8.83
CA PRO A 15 -3.73 28.23 -10.23
C PRO A 15 -4.26 26.79 -10.40
N THR A 16 -5.35 26.67 -11.16
CA THR A 16 -5.94 25.35 -11.50
C THR A 16 -5.29 24.76 -12.75
N PRO A 17 -5.28 23.40 -12.89
CA PRO A 17 -5.88 22.39 -11.99
C PRO A 17 -4.95 22.01 -10.83
N TYR A 18 -5.54 21.61 -9.67
CA TYR A 18 -4.81 21.04 -8.52
C TYR A 18 -5.64 19.98 -7.79
N TYR A 19 -4.98 19.13 -7.04
CA TYR A 19 -5.61 18.23 -6.07
C TYR A 19 -5.50 18.84 -4.67
N LEU A 20 -6.63 18.96 -3.99
CA LEU A 20 -6.68 19.35 -2.59
C LEU A 20 -6.83 18.10 -1.73
N ILE A 21 -5.93 17.92 -0.78
CA ILE A 21 -5.96 16.80 0.17
C ILE A 21 -6.30 17.35 1.55
N ASP A 22 -7.38 16.83 2.15
CA ASP A 22 -7.75 17.08 3.53
C ASP A 22 -7.08 16.06 4.44
N GLU A 23 -5.96 16.44 5.02
CA GLU A 23 -5.17 15.59 5.92
C GLU A 23 -5.97 15.22 7.18
N GLN A 24 -6.78 16.15 7.72
CA GLN A 24 -7.60 15.87 8.91
C GLN A 24 -8.67 14.81 8.61
N ALA A 25 -9.28 14.84 7.43
CA ALA A 25 -10.24 13.82 7.02
C ALA A 25 -9.57 12.45 6.88
N ILE A 26 -8.34 12.38 6.34
CA ILE A 26 -7.53 11.16 6.30
C ILE A 26 -7.31 10.62 7.70
N VAL A 27 -6.81 11.45 8.63
CA VAL A 27 -6.52 11.06 10.01
C VAL A 27 -7.78 10.57 10.73
N ASN A 28 -8.92 11.22 10.55
CA ASN A 28 -10.18 10.81 11.15
C ASN A 28 -10.59 9.40 10.68
N ASN A 29 -10.47 9.11 9.39
CA ASN A 29 -10.75 7.77 8.85
C ASN A 29 -9.75 6.72 9.35
N LEU A 30 -8.47 7.06 9.39
CA LEU A 30 -7.41 6.16 9.85
C LEU A 30 -7.53 5.83 11.35
N THR A 31 -8.04 6.76 12.16
CA THR A 31 -8.34 6.53 13.59
C THR A 31 -9.36 5.39 13.76
N ILE A 32 -10.38 5.34 12.88
CA ILE A 32 -11.37 4.24 12.89
C ILE A 32 -10.69 2.92 12.50
N ILE A 33 -9.88 2.93 11.45
CA ILE A 33 -9.14 1.73 10.99
C ILE A 33 -8.22 1.22 12.11
N LYS A 34 -7.46 2.11 12.74
CA LYS A 34 -6.57 1.74 13.85
C LYS A 34 -7.34 1.09 14.99
N ARG A 35 -8.48 1.65 15.38
CA ARG A 35 -9.33 1.06 16.43
C ARG A 35 -9.78 -0.36 16.06
N ILE A 36 -10.13 -0.61 14.80
CA ILE A 36 -10.50 -1.95 14.33
C ILE A 36 -9.29 -2.90 14.44
N CYS A 37 -8.11 -2.46 14.02
CA CYS A 37 -6.89 -3.24 14.15
C CYS A 37 -6.56 -3.58 15.61
N ASP A 38 -6.64 -2.59 16.51
CA ASP A 38 -6.36 -2.76 17.93
C ASP A 38 -7.35 -3.75 18.60
N LEU A 39 -8.61 -3.79 18.17
CA LEU A 39 -9.63 -4.69 18.71
C LEU A 39 -9.56 -6.11 18.13
N SER A 40 -9.15 -6.26 16.88
CA SER A 40 -9.15 -7.54 16.17
C SER A 40 -7.79 -8.24 16.12
N GLY A 41 -6.72 -7.52 16.41
CA GLY A 41 -5.35 -7.99 16.16
C GLY A 41 -4.95 -8.00 14.68
N ALA A 42 -5.80 -7.49 13.78
CA ALA A 42 -5.50 -7.40 12.37
C ALA A 42 -4.50 -6.27 12.05
N LYS A 43 -3.81 -6.38 10.93
CA LYS A 43 -2.96 -5.33 10.38
C LYS A 43 -3.62 -4.67 9.17
N ALA A 44 -3.60 -3.35 9.11
CA ALA A 44 -4.05 -2.60 7.95
C ALA A 44 -2.84 -2.08 7.16
N LEU A 45 -2.91 -2.19 5.84
CA LEU A 45 -1.89 -1.72 4.90
C LEU A 45 -2.49 -0.71 3.94
N LEU A 46 -1.71 0.29 3.54
CA LEU A 46 -2.07 1.23 2.50
C LEU A 46 -1.90 0.58 1.12
N ALA A 47 -2.95 0.49 0.34
CA ALA A 47 -2.87 0.05 -1.05
C ALA A 47 -2.40 1.21 -1.94
N LEU A 48 -1.14 1.17 -2.38
CA LEU A 48 -0.53 2.27 -3.13
C LEU A 48 -1.18 2.51 -4.50
N LYS A 49 -1.70 1.46 -5.15
CA LYS A 49 -2.50 1.63 -6.37
C LYS A 49 -3.76 2.48 -6.19
N CYS A 50 -4.26 2.63 -4.96
CA CYS A 50 -5.43 3.45 -4.65
C CYS A 50 -5.03 4.85 -4.20
N PHE A 51 -3.91 4.97 -3.48
CA PHE A 51 -3.44 6.23 -2.94
C PHE A 51 -1.92 6.20 -2.74
N ALA A 52 -1.19 6.94 -3.57
CA ALA A 52 0.27 7.00 -3.56
C ALA A 52 0.82 8.43 -3.32
N THR A 53 0.02 9.30 -2.73
CA THR A 53 0.44 10.68 -2.46
C THR A 53 1.35 10.73 -1.24
N TRP A 54 2.64 10.55 -1.46
CA TRP A 54 3.64 10.42 -0.39
C TRP A 54 3.77 11.65 0.52
N GLY A 55 3.35 12.84 0.06
CA GLY A 55 3.41 14.07 0.85
C GLY A 55 2.59 14.04 2.14
N VAL A 56 1.64 13.09 2.27
CA VAL A 56 0.83 12.90 3.49
C VAL A 56 1.11 11.57 4.20
N PHE A 57 2.12 10.81 3.78
CA PHE A 57 2.45 9.53 4.41
C PHE A 57 2.79 9.66 5.89
N ASP A 58 3.47 10.73 6.29
CA ASP A 58 3.84 10.93 7.69
C ASP A 58 2.63 11.05 8.61
N ALA A 59 1.52 11.63 8.13
CA ALA A 59 0.26 11.66 8.87
C ALA A 59 -0.43 10.28 8.94
N MET A 60 -0.13 9.37 8.00
CA MET A 60 -0.76 8.04 7.91
C MET A 60 0.01 6.95 8.67
N LYS A 61 1.34 7.05 8.75
CA LYS A 61 2.23 6.06 9.39
C LYS A 61 1.82 5.62 10.79
N PRO A 62 1.33 6.50 11.69
CA PRO A 62 0.94 6.08 13.05
C PRO A 62 -0.27 5.13 13.12
N TYR A 63 -1.01 5.01 12.01
CA TYR A 63 -2.29 4.29 11.96
C TYR A 63 -2.24 3.00 11.15
N LEU A 64 -1.24 2.85 10.29
CA LEU A 64 -1.12 1.73 9.35
C LEU A 64 0.19 0.97 9.58
N HIS A 65 0.18 -0.32 9.28
CA HIS A 65 1.32 -1.20 9.54
C HIS A 65 2.34 -1.20 8.39
N GLY A 66 1.96 -0.64 7.24
CA GLY A 66 2.80 -0.62 6.06
C GLY A 66 2.00 -0.40 4.78
N THR A 67 2.51 -0.91 3.67
CA THR A 67 1.93 -0.74 2.33
C THR A 67 1.73 -2.06 1.62
N THR A 68 0.80 -2.08 0.65
CA THR A 68 0.69 -3.17 -0.35
C THR A 68 0.78 -2.57 -1.75
N SER A 69 1.55 -3.21 -2.62
CA SER A 69 2.06 -2.66 -3.87
C SER A 69 1.81 -3.60 -5.03
N SER A 70 1.49 -3.06 -6.20
CA SER A 70 1.17 -3.83 -7.41
C SER A 70 2.19 -3.65 -8.54
N SER A 71 3.25 -2.88 -8.33
CA SER A 71 4.35 -2.66 -9.27
C SER A 71 5.67 -2.45 -8.53
N LEU A 72 6.78 -2.59 -9.22
CA LEU A 72 8.10 -2.31 -8.67
C LEU A 72 8.21 -0.87 -8.11
N ASN A 73 7.69 0.12 -8.83
CA ASN A 73 7.74 1.51 -8.38
C ASN A 73 6.93 1.74 -7.09
N GLU A 74 5.78 1.08 -6.95
CA GLU A 74 5.01 1.13 -5.70
C GLU A 74 5.73 0.43 -4.55
N VAL A 75 6.38 -0.72 -4.80
CA VAL A 75 7.18 -1.42 -3.79
C VAL A 75 8.30 -0.52 -3.27
N ARG A 76 9.07 0.10 -4.16
CA ARG A 76 10.11 1.08 -3.79
C ARG A 76 9.52 2.25 -3.01
N LEU A 77 8.42 2.83 -3.50
CA LEU A 77 7.75 3.94 -2.82
C LEU A 77 7.33 3.55 -1.39
N GLY A 78 6.75 2.37 -1.22
CA GLY A 78 6.36 1.84 0.10
C GLY A 78 7.57 1.70 1.02
N ALA A 79 8.61 0.99 0.58
CA ALA A 79 9.80 0.75 1.37
C ALA A 79 10.57 2.04 1.71
N GLU A 80 10.75 2.95 0.74
CA GLU A 80 11.60 4.14 0.91
C GLU A 80 10.88 5.30 1.62
N LYS A 81 9.58 5.48 1.38
CA LYS A 81 8.84 6.68 1.83
C LYS A 81 7.85 6.39 2.96
N PHE A 82 7.18 5.23 2.93
CA PHE A 82 6.21 4.89 3.97
C PHE A 82 6.88 4.19 5.16
N GLY A 83 7.64 3.13 4.89
CA GLY A 83 8.20 2.25 5.89
C GLY A 83 7.16 1.27 6.47
N GLY A 84 7.51 0.55 7.54
CA GLY A 84 6.72 -0.56 8.04
C GLY A 84 6.79 -1.77 7.10
N GLU A 85 5.78 -2.64 7.13
CA GLU A 85 5.75 -3.82 6.27
C GLU A 85 5.45 -3.43 4.81
N THR A 86 6.26 -3.88 3.87
CA THR A 86 6.03 -3.71 2.43
C THR A 86 5.60 -5.03 1.82
N HIS A 87 4.35 -5.12 1.36
CA HIS A 87 3.80 -6.31 0.71
C HIS A 87 3.75 -6.10 -0.79
N ALA A 88 4.34 -7.04 -1.54
CA ALA A 88 4.34 -7.03 -3.00
C ALA A 88 3.35 -8.07 -3.54
N TYR A 89 2.41 -7.64 -4.37
CA TYR A 89 1.47 -8.48 -5.12
C TYR A 89 1.17 -7.87 -6.47
N SER A 90 1.42 -8.61 -7.54
CA SER A 90 0.99 -8.26 -8.89
C SER A 90 0.48 -9.50 -9.61
N VAL A 91 -0.35 -9.29 -10.63
CA VAL A 91 -0.77 -10.37 -11.53
C VAL A 91 0.44 -11.01 -12.22
N ALA A 92 1.40 -10.18 -12.64
CA ALA A 92 2.68 -10.60 -13.15
C ALA A 92 3.74 -9.52 -12.89
N TYR A 93 4.94 -9.93 -12.54
CA TYR A 93 6.14 -9.11 -12.59
C TYR A 93 7.02 -9.58 -13.76
N ALA A 94 7.71 -8.66 -14.39
CA ALA A 94 8.71 -9.03 -15.37
C ALA A 94 9.89 -9.74 -14.68
N GLU A 95 10.50 -10.71 -15.35
CA GLU A 95 11.61 -11.49 -14.80
C GLU A 95 12.76 -10.59 -14.28
N HIS A 96 13.07 -9.53 -15.01
CA HIS A 96 14.12 -8.59 -14.63
C HIS A 96 13.77 -7.71 -13.41
N GLU A 97 12.48 -7.60 -13.05
CA GLU A 97 12.02 -6.80 -11.90
C GLU A 97 11.97 -7.60 -10.60
N ILE A 98 11.81 -8.93 -10.68
CA ILE A 98 11.47 -9.76 -9.53
C ILE A 98 12.48 -9.67 -8.38
N TYR A 99 13.78 -9.62 -8.72
CA TYR A 99 14.86 -9.50 -7.74
C TYR A 99 14.82 -8.17 -7.00
N ASP A 100 14.50 -7.11 -7.72
CA ASP A 100 14.42 -5.77 -7.15
C ASP A 100 13.14 -5.63 -6.29
N VAL A 101 12.00 -6.15 -6.76
CA VAL A 101 10.76 -6.23 -5.97
C VAL A 101 10.99 -6.97 -4.66
N VAL A 102 11.59 -8.16 -4.70
CA VAL A 102 11.85 -8.98 -3.51
C VAL A 102 12.86 -8.31 -2.58
N SER A 103 13.81 -7.52 -3.12
CA SER A 103 14.80 -6.82 -2.29
C SER A 103 14.19 -5.72 -1.39
N HIS A 104 13.03 -5.19 -1.75
CA HIS A 104 12.33 -4.13 -1.03
C HIS A 104 11.06 -4.60 -0.30
N ALA A 105 10.68 -5.88 -0.46
CA ALA A 105 9.46 -6.43 0.13
C ALA A 105 9.74 -7.29 1.37
N ASP A 106 8.84 -7.23 2.36
CA ASP A 106 8.80 -8.15 3.50
C ASP A 106 7.93 -9.37 3.23
N LYS A 107 6.96 -9.22 2.33
CA LYS A 107 6.08 -10.30 1.87
C LYS A 107 5.87 -10.23 0.37
N PHE A 108 5.94 -11.39 -0.27
CA PHE A 108 5.68 -11.53 -1.69
C PHE A 108 4.52 -12.50 -1.93
N VAL A 109 3.47 -12.04 -2.59
CA VAL A 109 2.29 -12.86 -2.90
C VAL A 109 2.29 -13.22 -4.38
N PHE A 110 2.45 -14.50 -4.67
CA PHE A 110 2.36 -15.03 -6.02
C PHE A 110 0.91 -15.11 -6.49
N ASN A 111 0.66 -14.73 -7.75
CA ASN A 111 -0.68 -14.78 -8.32
C ASN A 111 -1.09 -16.20 -8.75
N CYS A 112 -0.12 -17.05 -9.07
CA CYS A 112 -0.36 -18.43 -9.55
C CYS A 112 0.83 -19.34 -9.27
N PHE A 113 0.58 -20.66 -9.41
CA PHE A 113 1.62 -21.67 -9.24
C PHE A 113 2.78 -21.56 -10.25
N SER A 114 2.51 -21.08 -11.47
CA SER A 114 3.57 -20.88 -12.47
C SER A 114 4.60 -19.87 -11.99
N GLN A 115 4.15 -18.74 -11.45
CA GLN A 115 5.05 -17.73 -10.86
C GLN A 115 5.78 -18.30 -9.63
N LEU A 116 5.06 -18.98 -8.74
CA LEU A 116 5.66 -19.59 -7.56
C LEU A 116 6.77 -20.56 -7.94
N ASN A 117 6.55 -21.46 -8.91
CA ASN A 117 7.54 -22.45 -9.31
C ASN A 117 8.79 -21.83 -9.92
N VAL A 118 8.65 -20.73 -10.64
CA VAL A 118 9.78 -20.06 -11.30
C VAL A 118 10.56 -19.18 -10.31
N PHE A 119 9.89 -18.44 -9.45
CA PHE A 119 10.52 -17.36 -8.66
C PHE A 119 10.58 -17.61 -7.15
N ARG A 120 10.10 -18.75 -6.67
CA ARG A 120 10.14 -19.08 -5.23
C ARG A 120 11.53 -18.95 -4.64
N HIS A 121 12.55 -19.42 -5.34
CA HIS A 121 13.94 -19.39 -4.89
C HIS A 121 14.42 -17.96 -4.56
N VAL A 122 13.97 -16.94 -5.31
CA VAL A 122 14.35 -15.54 -5.06
C VAL A 122 13.83 -15.05 -3.71
N ALA A 123 12.61 -15.46 -3.34
CA ALA A 123 12.02 -15.11 -2.06
C ALA A 123 12.64 -15.92 -0.91
N ASP A 124 12.91 -17.21 -1.13
CA ASP A 124 13.56 -18.10 -0.14
C ASP A 124 14.98 -17.60 0.18
N ASP A 125 15.76 -17.20 -0.82
CA ASP A 125 17.13 -16.66 -0.66
C ASP A 125 17.16 -15.36 0.19
N LYS A 126 16.09 -14.58 0.14
CA LYS A 126 15.91 -13.37 0.95
C LYS A 126 15.25 -13.62 2.30
N GLY A 127 14.70 -14.81 2.51
CA GLY A 127 13.99 -15.17 3.74
C GLY A 127 12.70 -14.40 3.99
N ILE A 128 12.05 -13.88 2.92
CA ILE A 128 10.80 -13.12 3.04
C ILE A 128 9.59 -14.05 3.07
N ALA A 129 8.50 -13.58 3.67
CA ALA A 129 7.26 -14.34 3.74
C ALA A 129 6.62 -14.49 2.35
N ILE A 130 6.20 -15.71 2.01
CA ILE A 130 5.56 -16.05 0.73
C ILE A 130 4.06 -16.27 0.95
N GLY A 131 3.25 -15.69 0.05
CA GLY A 131 1.81 -15.95 -0.07
C GLY A 131 1.44 -16.46 -1.46
N LEU A 132 0.29 -17.12 -1.56
CA LEU A 132 -0.33 -17.50 -2.82
C LEU A 132 -1.76 -16.94 -2.85
N ARG A 133 -2.10 -16.23 -3.92
CA ARG A 133 -3.48 -15.77 -4.12
C ARG A 133 -4.36 -16.93 -4.51
N VAL A 134 -5.47 -17.11 -3.79
CA VAL A 134 -6.54 -18.05 -4.13
C VAL A 134 -7.79 -17.26 -4.46
N ASN A 135 -8.39 -17.52 -5.62
CA ASN A 135 -9.70 -17.01 -5.97
C ASN A 135 -10.67 -18.21 -6.02
N PRO A 136 -11.54 -18.36 -5.02
CA PRO A 136 -12.43 -19.54 -4.94
C PRO A 136 -13.56 -19.52 -5.97
N ILE A 137 -13.74 -18.44 -6.74
CA ILE A 137 -14.80 -18.27 -7.76
C ILE A 137 -16.17 -18.69 -7.16
N THR A 138 -16.49 -18.17 -6.02
CA THR A 138 -17.84 -18.32 -5.46
C THR A 138 -18.75 -17.30 -6.11
N SER A 139 -19.66 -17.76 -6.95
CA SER A 139 -20.74 -16.96 -7.54
C SER A 139 -21.89 -16.78 -6.54
#